data_d23784daad01b08bf53aad0a695604f2
#
_entry.id   d23784daad01b08bf53aad0a695604f2
#
_cell.length_a   1.000
_cell.length_b   1.000
_cell.length_c   1.000
_cell.angle_alpha   90.00
_cell.angle_beta   90.00
_cell.angle_gamma   90.00
#
_symmetry.space_group_name_H-M   'P 1'
#
loop_
_entity.id
_entity.type
_entity.pdbx_description
1 polymer ?
#
loop_
_entity_poly.entity_id
_entity_poly.type
_entity_poly.pdbx_seq_one_letter_code
_entity_poly.pdbx_strand_id
1 'polypeptide(L)'
;WLKEAGQSYWQILPLGPTSYGDSPYQSFSTFAGNPYFISLKALVEEGVLTKEECEKVNWGKRADSVDYEKIYKGRYKLLRKAYENSNISENQDYQRFVAENNWWLSDYALFMAVKDQFGGVEWTKWAEDIRLRWGNAMDYYRRELYFDIEFQQYMQFKFYEQWMKLKKYANEKGIQIIGDIPIYVAMDSADTWAHPELFQLDEENVPTAVAGCPPDGFSATGQLWGNPLYRWDYHRNTGYQWWLSRLSYVFRLYDVVRIDHFRGFDEYFSIPYGAENAIGGHWEKGPGIDLFRKVEQALGWKQVIAEDLGYVTDSV
;
A
#
# COMPACT_ATOMS: atom_id res chain seq x y z
N TRP A 1 -12.43 -25.49 -2.80
CA TRP A 1 -13.77 -24.93 -3.00
C TRP A 1 -13.91 -24.22 -4.35
N LEU A 2 -13.14 -23.14 -4.65
CA LEU A 2 -13.25 -22.41 -5.94
C LEU A 2 -13.13 -23.33 -7.15
N LYS A 3 -12.11 -24.21 -7.18
CA LYS A 3 -11.91 -25.19 -8.24
C LYS A 3 -13.10 -26.15 -8.38
N GLU A 4 -13.60 -26.67 -7.27
CA GLU A 4 -14.76 -27.58 -7.25
C GLU A 4 -16.03 -26.87 -7.75
N ALA A 5 -16.14 -25.55 -7.49
CA ALA A 5 -17.20 -24.69 -8.03
C ALA A 5 -16.99 -24.26 -9.49
N GLY A 6 -15.96 -24.78 -10.19
CA GLY A 6 -15.68 -24.47 -11.59
C GLY A 6 -15.13 -23.06 -11.83
N GLN A 7 -14.62 -22.38 -10.79
CA GLN A 7 -14.05 -21.05 -10.92
C GLN A 7 -12.59 -21.12 -11.39
N SER A 8 -12.14 -20.09 -12.11
CA SER A 8 -10.76 -19.93 -12.60
C SER A 8 -10.03 -18.75 -11.95
N TYR A 9 -10.77 -17.83 -11.37
CA TYR A 9 -10.22 -16.60 -10.77
C TYR A 9 -10.72 -16.37 -9.35
N TRP A 10 -9.85 -15.78 -8.56
CA TRP A 10 -10.17 -15.24 -7.25
C TRP A 10 -9.78 -13.74 -7.23
N GLN A 11 -10.78 -12.88 -7.26
CA GLN A 11 -10.58 -11.44 -7.16
C GLN A 11 -10.58 -11.01 -5.70
N ILE A 12 -9.61 -10.17 -5.34
CA ILE A 12 -9.42 -9.66 -3.98
C ILE A 12 -9.28 -8.13 -3.98
N LEU A 13 -9.53 -7.52 -2.84
CA LEU A 13 -9.26 -6.11 -2.58
C LEU A 13 -7.75 -5.86 -2.40
N PRO A 14 -7.28 -4.60 -2.42
CA PRO A 14 -5.89 -4.27 -2.16
C PRO A 14 -5.38 -4.88 -0.85
N LEU A 15 -4.15 -5.41 -0.87
CA LEU A 15 -3.53 -6.11 0.27
C LEU A 15 -2.66 -5.20 1.14
N GLY A 16 -2.62 -3.90 0.89
CA GLY A 16 -1.79 -2.96 1.64
C GLY A 16 -2.26 -2.74 3.08
N PRO A 17 -1.37 -2.27 3.97
CA PRO A 17 -1.75 -1.90 5.32
C PRO A 17 -2.75 -0.75 5.29
N THR A 18 -3.84 -0.88 6.05
CA THR A 18 -4.89 0.12 6.12
C THR A 18 -4.52 1.26 7.05
N SER A 19 -4.92 2.48 6.69
CA SER A 19 -4.82 3.67 7.54
C SER A 19 -6.11 3.92 8.33
N TYR A 20 -6.32 5.14 8.78
CA TYR A 20 -7.56 5.53 9.45
C TYR A 20 -8.78 5.28 8.55
N GLY A 21 -9.85 4.71 9.15
CA GLY A 21 -11.05 4.32 8.43
C GLY A 21 -11.00 2.93 7.80
N ASP A 22 -9.87 2.23 7.96
CA ASP A 22 -9.68 0.81 7.57
C ASP A 22 -9.99 0.51 6.09
N SER A 23 -9.95 1.54 5.22
CA SER A 23 -10.13 1.38 3.78
C SER A 23 -8.87 0.77 3.15
N PRO A 24 -9.00 -0.30 2.35
CA PRO A 24 -7.88 -0.88 1.63
C PRO A 24 -7.34 0.03 0.52
N TYR A 25 -8.08 1.08 0.13
CA TYR A 25 -7.66 2.06 -0.87
C TYR A 25 -6.90 3.26 -0.28
N GLN A 26 -6.81 3.34 1.07
CA GLN A 26 -6.00 4.32 1.78
C GLN A 26 -4.93 3.55 2.57
N SER A 27 -3.74 3.44 2.01
CA SER A 27 -2.67 2.60 2.54
C SER A 27 -1.45 3.44 2.95
N PHE A 28 -0.75 3.02 4.00
CA PHE A 28 0.54 3.60 4.39
C PHE A 28 1.67 3.28 3.40
N SER A 29 1.46 2.40 2.43
CA SER A 29 2.45 2.08 1.39
C SER A 29 1.79 1.39 0.20
N THR A 30 2.28 1.67 -1.01
CA THR A 30 1.90 0.96 -2.24
C THR A 30 2.55 -0.43 -2.37
N PHE A 31 3.56 -0.73 -1.55
CA PHE A 31 4.36 -1.97 -1.65
C PHE A 31 4.13 -2.91 -0.48
N ALA A 32 3.85 -2.38 0.71
CA ALA A 32 3.73 -3.19 1.91
C ALA A 32 2.45 -4.03 1.92
N GLY A 33 2.53 -5.21 2.52
CA GLY A 33 1.38 -6.05 2.83
C GLY A 33 0.79 -5.74 4.20
N ASN A 34 -0.52 -5.99 4.35
CA ASN A 34 -1.24 -5.73 5.58
C ASN A 34 -0.91 -6.79 6.64
N PRO A 35 -0.34 -6.40 7.79
CA PRO A 35 -0.03 -7.32 8.88
C PRO A 35 -1.26 -8.07 9.44
N TYR A 36 -2.48 -7.56 9.19
CA TYR A 36 -3.71 -8.26 9.58
C TYR A 36 -3.90 -9.59 8.86
N PHE A 37 -3.30 -9.80 7.71
CA PHE A 37 -3.38 -11.05 6.95
C PHE A 37 -2.32 -12.09 7.33
N ILE A 38 -1.36 -11.77 8.20
CA ILE A 38 -0.38 -12.75 8.69
C ILE A 38 -1.12 -13.81 9.51
N SER A 39 -1.02 -15.07 9.15
CA SER A 39 -1.66 -16.18 9.86
C SER A 39 -0.99 -16.43 11.20
N LEU A 40 -1.71 -16.19 12.31
CA LEU A 40 -1.23 -16.52 13.64
C LEU A 40 -1.06 -18.03 13.82
N LYS A 41 -1.91 -18.84 13.15
CA LYS A 41 -1.78 -20.30 13.15
C LYS A 41 -0.43 -20.74 12.57
N ALA A 42 0.01 -20.14 11.46
CA ALA A 42 1.33 -20.44 10.90
C ALA A 42 2.45 -20.07 11.87
N LEU A 43 2.34 -18.94 12.60
CA LEU A 43 3.32 -18.56 13.61
C LEU A 43 3.34 -19.51 14.82
N VAL A 44 2.22 -20.12 15.16
CA VAL A 44 2.16 -21.20 16.17
C VAL A 44 2.85 -22.47 15.65
N GLU A 45 2.61 -22.84 14.41
CA GLU A 45 3.25 -23.99 13.76
C GLU A 45 4.78 -23.80 13.63
N GLU A 46 5.25 -22.56 13.49
CA GLU A 46 6.68 -22.19 13.52
C GLU A 46 7.27 -22.19 14.92
N GLY A 47 6.45 -22.30 15.98
CA GLY A 47 6.89 -22.32 17.38
C GLY A 47 7.22 -20.94 17.97
N VAL A 48 6.93 -19.83 17.28
CA VAL A 48 7.17 -18.47 17.77
C VAL A 48 6.00 -17.88 18.58
N LEU A 49 4.84 -18.53 18.52
CA LEU A 49 3.67 -18.28 19.37
C LEU A 49 3.11 -19.59 19.90
N THR A 50 2.32 -19.52 20.96
CA THR A 50 1.51 -20.65 21.43
C THR A 50 0.03 -20.44 21.08
N LYS A 51 -0.72 -21.53 21.01
CA LYS A 51 -2.17 -21.48 20.76
C LYS A 51 -2.89 -20.72 21.88
N GLU A 52 -2.51 -20.96 23.13
CA GLU A 52 -3.06 -20.33 24.32
C GLU A 52 -2.89 -18.79 24.31
N GLU A 53 -1.78 -18.29 23.78
CA GLU A 53 -1.54 -16.86 23.63
C GLU A 53 -2.52 -16.23 22.62
N CYS A 54 -2.74 -16.90 21.51
CA CYS A 54 -3.69 -16.44 20.49
C CYS A 54 -5.14 -16.48 20.97
N GLU A 55 -5.51 -17.52 21.74
CA GLU A 55 -6.86 -17.71 22.27
C GLU A 55 -7.22 -16.73 23.41
N LYS A 56 -6.24 -16.23 24.16
CA LYS A 56 -6.44 -15.22 25.21
C LYS A 56 -6.79 -13.83 24.68
N VAL A 57 -6.57 -13.55 23.40
CA VAL A 57 -6.85 -12.24 22.81
C VAL A 57 -8.35 -12.10 22.55
N ASN A 58 -8.90 -10.95 22.94
CA ASN A 58 -10.29 -10.62 22.63
C ASN A 58 -10.39 -10.06 21.20
N TRP A 59 -10.87 -10.88 20.27
CA TRP A 59 -11.04 -10.54 18.85
C TRP A 59 -12.38 -9.85 18.53
N GLY A 60 -13.23 -9.61 19.53
CA GLY A 60 -14.59 -9.11 19.34
C GLY A 60 -15.64 -10.17 19.71
N LYS A 61 -16.90 -9.77 19.71
CA LYS A 61 -18.03 -10.64 20.12
C LYS A 61 -18.87 -11.14 18.94
N ARG A 62 -18.75 -10.51 17.78
CA ARG A 62 -19.57 -10.80 16.60
C ARG A 62 -18.76 -11.57 15.56
N ALA A 63 -19.36 -12.62 15.02
CA ALA A 63 -18.75 -13.42 13.95
C ALA A 63 -18.96 -12.81 12.54
N ASP A 64 -19.88 -11.87 12.42
CA ASP A 64 -20.33 -11.23 11.17
C ASP A 64 -19.78 -9.82 10.97
N SER A 65 -18.92 -9.34 11.88
CA SER A 65 -18.31 -8.02 11.77
C SER A 65 -16.91 -7.99 12.37
N VAL A 66 -16.05 -7.15 11.78
CA VAL A 66 -14.66 -6.96 12.21
C VAL A 66 -14.59 -5.81 13.21
N ASP A 67 -13.97 -6.06 14.37
CA ASP A 67 -13.64 -5.03 15.36
C ASP A 67 -12.18 -4.61 15.15
N TYR A 68 -11.96 -3.64 14.30
CA TYR A 68 -10.61 -3.20 13.89
C TYR A 68 -9.76 -2.70 15.05
N GLU A 69 -10.35 -2.04 16.05
CA GLU A 69 -9.61 -1.58 17.23
C GLU A 69 -9.01 -2.78 18.01
N LYS A 70 -9.80 -3.84 18.20
CA LYS A 70 -9.33 -5.05 18.88
C LYS A 70 -8.31 -5.82 18.05
N ILE A 71 -8.52 -5.89 16.72
CA ILE A 71 -7.54 -6.50 15.83
C ILE A 71 -6.22 -5.74 15.92
N TYR A 72 -6.24 -4.43 15.79
CA TYR A 72 -5.04 -3.61 15.90
C TYR A 72 -4.29 -3.89 17.20
N LYS A 73 -4.94 -3.70 18.35
CA LYS A 73 -4.32 -3.88 19.67
C LYS A 73 -3.83 -5.31 19.91
N GLY A 74 -4.67 -6.30 19.57
CA GLY A 74 -4.37 -7.71 19.83
C GLY A 74 -3.32 -8.29 18.90
N ARG A 75 -3.44 -7.98 17.61
CA ARG A 75 -2.59 -8.58 16.58
C ARG A 75 -1.16 -8.06 16.62
N TYR A 76 -0.97 -6.76 16.71
CA TYR A 76 0.37 -6.18 16.81
C TYR A 76 1.13 -6.65 18.06
N LYS A 77 0.41 -6.83 19.19
CA LYS A 77 1.00 -7.42 20.40
C LYS A 77 1.51 -8.85 20.18
N LEU A 78 0.72 -9.69 19.50
CA LEU A 78 1.13 -11.05 19.17
C LEU A 78 2.26 -11.09 18.14
N LEU A 79 2.19 -10.24 17.11
CA LEU A 79 3.25 -10.15 16.10
C LEU A 79 4.57 -9.66 16.70
N ARG A 80 4.54 -8.72 17.63
CA ARG A 80 5.75 -8.29 18.37
C ARG A 80 6.34 -9.45 19.17
N LYS A 81 5.49 -10.19 19.88
CA LYS A 81 5.96 -11.38 20.61
C LYS A 81 6.54 -12.45 19.69
N ALA A 82 5.90 -12.70 18.55
CA ALA A 82 6.43 -13.63 17.56
C ALA A 82 7.80 -13.18 17.03
N TYR A 83 7.97 -11.90 16.77
CA TYR A 83 9.27 -11.32 16.38
C TYR A 83 10.33 -11.54 17.46
N GLU A 84 10.04 -11.20 18.71
CA GLU A 84 10.96 -11.34 19.84
C GLU A 84 11.39 -12.81 20.08
N ASN A 85 10.52 -13.77 19.75
CA ASN A 85 10.81 -15.21 19.87
C ASN A 85 11.51 -15.80 18.63
N SER A 86 11.69 -15.04 17.54
CA SER A 86 12.02 -15.61 16.22
C SER A 86 13.49 -15.64 15.86
N ASN A 87 14.43 -15.08 16.55
CA ASN A 87 15.82 -14.93 16.07
C ASN A 87 15.93 -14.57 14.58
N ILE A 88 15.07 -13.65 14.13
CA ILE A 88 14.86 -13.40 12.69
C ILE A 88 16.13 -12.93 11.97
N SER A 89 17.00 -12.21 12.65
CA SER A 89 18.26 -11.71 12.09
C SER A 89 19.19 -12.83 11.60
N GLU A 90 19.06 -14.06 12.11
CA GLU A 90 19.83 -15.23 11.68
C GLU A 90 19.18 -15.97 10.48
N ASN A 91 17.95 -15.62 10.11
CA ASN A 91 17.22 -16.29 9.04
C ASN A 91 17.69 -15.79 7.66
N GLN A 92 18.27 -16.69 6.86
CA GLN A 92 18.82 -16.35 5.54
C GLN A 92 17.76 -15.91 4.53
N ASP A 93 16.54 -16.46 4.58
CA ASP A 93 15.45 -16.06 3.68
C ASP A 93 14.95 -14.66 4.04
N TYR A 94 14.91 -14.32 5.32
CA TYR A 94 14.62 -12.96 5.77
C TYR A 94 15.70 -11.98 5.29
N GLN A 95 16.97 -12.29 5.50
CA GLN A 95 18.08 -11.44 5.05
C GLN A 95 18.03 -11.20 3.54
N ARG A 96 17.73 -12.24 2.76
CA ARG A 96 17.54 -12.15 1.31
C ARG A 96 16.35 -11.27 0.96
N PHE A 97 15.20 -11.48 1.62
CA PHE A 97 13.99 -10.66 1.41
C PHE A 97 14.27 -9.18 1.69
N VAL A 98 14.94 -8.86 2.80
CA VAL A 98 15.29 -7.47 3.14
C VAL A 98 16.22 -6.88 2.07
N ALA A 99 17.24 -7.60 1.64
CA ALA A 99 18.18 -7.13 0.62
C ALA A 99 17.49 -6.87 -0.73
N GLU A 100 16.63 -7.78 -1.20
CA GLU A 100 15.93 -7.68 -2.48
C GLU A 100 14.86 -6.57 -2.48
N ASN A 101 14.30 -6.24 -1.33
CA ASN A 101 13.22 -5.25 -1.18
C ASN A 101 13.69 -3.94 -0.53
N ASN A 102 14.99 -3.77 -0.28
CA ASN A 102 15.54 -2.61 0.43
C ASN A 102 15.15 -1.26 -0.19
N TRP A 103 14.91 -1.23 -1.50
CA TRP A 103 14.57 -0.04 -2.28
C TRP A 103 13.23 0.61 -1.88
N TRP A 104 12.32 -0.13 -1.23
CA TRP A 104 11.08 0.41 -0.65
C TRP A 104 10.97 0.09 0.84
N LEU A 105 11.43 -1.10 1.25
CA LEU A 105 11.22 -1.63 2.60
C LEU A 105 11.94 -0.83 3.67
N SER A 106 13.13 -0.29 3.36
CA SER A 106 13.90 0.52 4.31
C SER A 106 13.17 1.82 4.68
N ASP A 107 12.58 2.50 3.71
CA ASP A 107 11.81 3.72 3.96
C ASP A 107 10.47 3.42 4.62
N TYR A 108 9.76 2.38 4.18
CA TYR A 108 8.52 1.94 4.82
C TYR A 108 8.73 1.56 6.30
N ALA A 109 9.73 0.74 6.59
CA ALA A 109 9.97 0.27 7.96
C ALA A 109 10.36 1.42 8.89
N LEU A 110 11.18 2.36 8.43
CA LEU A 110 11.51 3.57 9.17
C LEU A 110 10.27 4.47 9.34
N PHE A 111 9.50 4.70 8.27
CA PHE A 111 8.25 5.48 8.33
C PHE A 111 7.31 4.96 9.41
N MET A 112 7.05 3.65 9.42
CA MET A 112 6.14 3.04 10.40
C MET A 112 6.70 3.10 11.82
N ALA A 113 8.00 2.87 12.02
CA ALA A 113 8.64 2.98 13.32
C ALA A 113 8.60 4.43 13.88
N VAL A 114 8.88 5.43 13.04
CA VAL A 114 8.75 6.84 13.40
C VAL A 114 7.30 7.22 13.68
N LYS A 115 6.36 6.73 12.85
CA LYS A 115 4.93 6.95 13.06
C LYS A 115 4.44 6.42 14.41
N ASP A 116 4.86 5.23 14.79
CA ASP A 116 4.56 4.63 16.09
C ASP A 116 5.17 5.48 17.23
N GLN A 117 6.40 5.95 17.09
CA GLN A 117 7.07 6.84 18.04
C GLN A 117 6.32 8.17 18.25
N PHE A 118 5.71 8.71 17.20
CA PHE A 118 4.89 9.93 17.25
C PHE A 118 3.40 9.64 17.58
N GLY A 119 3.07 8.44 18.07
CA GLY A 119 1.71 8.09 18.50
C GLY A 119 0.70 7.96 17.34
N GLY A 120 1.17 7.64 16.14
CA GLY A 120 0.34 7.39 14.96
C GLY A 120 -0.08 8.65 14.20
N VAL A 121 0.39 9.85 14.57
CA VAL A 121 0.04 11.07 13.83
C VAL A 121 0.58 11.06 12.40
N GLU A 122 -0.07 11.81 11.52
CA GLU A 122 0.35 11.99 10.12
C GLU A 122 1.79 12.51 10.03
N TRP A 123 2.57 12.02 9.05
CA TRP A 123 3.96 12.44 8.89
C TRP A 123 4.12 13.96 8.63
N THR A 124 3.11 14.60 8.05
CA THR A 124 3.08 16.07 7.83
C THR A 124 3.12 16.87 9.13
N LYS A 125 2.81 16.24 10.27
CA LYS A 125 2.82 16.83 11.62
C LYS A 125 4.03 16.41 12.46
N TRP A 126 4.97 15.65 11.90
CA TRP A 126 6.20 15.29 12.61
C TRP A 126 7.13 16.47 12.79
N ALA A 127 8.14 16.32 13.64
CA ALA A 127 9.21 17.30 13.75
C ALA A 127 9.86 17.57 12.38
N GLU A 128 10.21 18.82 12.12
CA GLU A 128 10.63 19.26 10.78
C GLU A 128 11.80 18.46 10.22
N ASP A 129 12.78 18.14 11.05
CA ASP A 129 14.00 17.42 10.66
C ASP A 129 13.72 16.04 10.08
N ILE A 130 12.86 15.26 10.74
CA ILE A 130 12.47 13.94 10.24
C ILE A 130 11.36 14.02 9.19
N ARG A 131 10.47 15.01 9.28
CA ARG A 131 9.45 15.29 8.27
C ARG A 131 10.08 15.58 6.90
N LEU A 132 11.16 16.36 6.88
CA LEU A 132 11.92 16.71 5.69
C LEU A 132 13.12 15.77 5.43
N ARG A 133 13.22 14.67 6.18
CA ARG A 133 14.25 13.63 5.99
C ARG A 133 15.69 14.17 6.05
N TRP A 134 15.99 15.09 6.96
CA TRP A 134 17.37 15.56 7.13
C TRP A 134 18.29 14.40 7.54
N GLY A 135 19.49 14.35 6.95
CA GLY A 135 20.39 13.21 7.12
C GLY A 135 20.70 12.86 8.57
N ASN A 136 20.95 13.86 9.42
CA ASN A 136 21.18 13.66 10.85
C ASN A 136 19.96 13.08 11.59
N ALA A 137 18.74 13.50 11.25
CA ALA A 137 17.52 12.95 11.82
C ALA A 137 17.29 11.52 11.32
N MET A 138 17.47 11.26 10.02
CA MET A 138 17.39 9.90 9.45
C MET A 138 18.35 8.92 10.15
N ASP A 139 19.60 9.34 10.39
CA ASP A 139 20.61 8.52 11.08
C ASP A 139 20.28 8.31 12.56
N TYR A 140 19.75 9.36 13.22
CA TYR A 140 19.30 9.28 14.61
C TYR A 140 18.16 8.25 14.75
N TYR A 141 17.08 8.41 14.00
CA TYR A 141 15.92 7.51 14.12
C TYR A 141 16.22 6.08 13.67
N ARG A 142 17.11 5.87 12.70
CA ARG A 142 17.55 4.51 12.33
C ARG A 142 18.27 3.80 13.46
N ARG A 143 19.06 4.51 14.27
CA ARG A 143 19.73 3.91 15.43
C ARG A 143 18.76 3.69 16.59
N GLU A 144 18.02 4.71 16.96
CA GLU A 144 17.14 4.67 18.13
C GLU A 144 15.99 3.66 17.96
N LEU A 145 15.47 3.51 16.73
CA LEU A 145 14.35 2.63 16.41
C LEU A 145 14.75 1.33 15.71
N TYR A 146 16.01 0.92 15.86
CA TYR A 146 16.55 -0.25 15.16
C TYR A 146 15.66 -1.49 15.28
N PHE A 147 15.24 -1.86 16.47
CA PHE A 147 14.40 -3.03 16.72
C PHE A 147 12.94 -2.84 16.23
N ASP A 148 12.45 -1.61 16.22
CA ASP A 148 11.12 -1.32 15.68
C ASP A 148 11.13 -1.37 14.15
N ILE A 149 12.18 -0.90 13.51
CA ILE A 149 12.41 -1.04 12.07
C ILE A 149 12.52 -2.53 11.69
N GLU A 150 13.32 -3.31 12.42
CA GLU A 150 13.44 -4.76 12.16
C GLU A 150 12.11 -5.48 12.37
N PHE A 151 11.31 -5.09 13.35
CA PHE A 151 9.96 -5.61 13.54
C PHE A 151 9.04 -5.31 12.34
N GLN A 152 9.07 -4.11 11.79
CA GLN A 152 8.31 -3.78 10.58
C GLN A 152 8.77 -4.64 9.38
N GLN A 153 10.08 -4.82 9.22
CA GLN A 153 10.64 -5.71 8.18
C GLN A 153 10.23 -7.17 8.40
N TYR A 154 10.23 -7.64 9.65
CA TYR A 154 9.77 -8.98 10.01
C TYR A 154 8.31 -9.22 9.60
N MET A 155 7.41 -8.28 9.89
CA MET A 155 6.02 -8.39 9.49
C MET A 155 5.87 -8.46 7.97
N GLN A 156 6.61 -7.64 7.22
CA GLN A 156 6.57 -7.68 5.76
C GLN A 156 7.12 -8.99 5.20
N PHE A 157 8.19 -9.53 5.78
CA PHE A 157 8.71 -10.84 5.42
C PHE A 157 7.68 -11.95 5.67
N LYS A 158 7.04 -11.98 6.84
CA LYS A 158 6.02 -12.98 7.17
C LYS A 158 4.77 -12.87 6.29
N PHE A 159 4.33 -11.65 5.98
CA PHE A 159 3.26 -11.44 5.02
C PHE A 159 3.63 -12.02 3.65
N TYR A 160 4.78 -11.63 3.11
CA TYR A 160 5.24 -12.07 1.78
C TYR A 160 5.42 -13.58 1.70
N GLU A 161 6.08 -14.18 2.70
CA GLU A 161 6.28 -15.62 2.77
C GLU A 161 4.95 -16.39 2.73
N GLN A 162 4.00 -16.00 3.56
CA GLN A 162 2.69 -16.65 3.64
C GLN A 162 1.85 -16.37 2.39
N TRP A 163 1.87 -15.14 1.87
CA TRP A 163 1.17 -14.79 0.65
C TRP A 163 1.66 -15.58 -0.55
N MET A 164 2.95 -15.69 -0.75
CA MET A 164 3.52 -16.46 -1.87
C MET A 164 3.22 -17.95 -1.77
N LYS A 165 3.17 -18.52 -0.58
CA LYS A 165 2.71 -19.91 -0.36
C LYS A 165 1.23 -20.07 -0.76
N LEU A 166 0.37 -19.14 -0.38
CA LEU A 166 -1.04 -19.15 -0.74
C LEU A 166 -1.25 -18.99 -2.26
N LYS A 167 -0.57 -18.02 -2.87
CA LYS A 167 -0.61 -17.80 -4.33
C LYS A 167 -0.20 -19.04 -5.10
N LYS A 168 0.93 -19.64 -4.72
CA LYS A 168 1.41 -20.88 -5.32
C LYS A 168 0.36 -21.99 -5.22
N TYR A 169 -0.23 -22.20 -4.04
CA TYR A 169 -1.29 -23.19 -3.85
C TYR A 169 -2.51 -22.93 -4.74
N ALA A 170 -2.97 -21.68 -4.84
CA ALA A 170 -4.08 -21.31 -5.72
C ALA A 170 -3.75 -21.61 -7.18
N ASN A 171 -2.57 -21.20 -7.65
CA ASN A 171 -2.13 -21.45 -9.04
C ASN A 171 -2.01 -22.94 -9.35
N GLU A 172 -1.48 -23.76 -8.45
CA GLU A 172 -1.42 -25.23 -8.60
C GLU A 172 -2.82 -25.87 -8.69
N LYS A 173 -3.85 -25.23 -8.15
CA LYS A 173 -5.26 -25.63 -8.30
C LYS A 173 -5.90 -25.07 -9.57
N GLY A 174 -5.19 -24.32 -10.39
CA GLY A 174 -5.71 -23.67 -11.59
C GLY A 174 -6.51 -22.40 -11.30
N ILE A 175 -6.33 -21.78 -10.13
CA ILE A 175 -6.96 -20.51 -9.75
C ILE A 175 -5.95 -19.39 -9.90
N GLN A 176 -6.24 -18.41 -10.73
CA GLN A 176 -5.48 -17.16 -10.84
C GLN A 176 -6.02 -16.11 -9.88
N ILE A 177 -5.14 -15.27 -9.36
CA ILE A 177 -5.51 -14.20 -8.43
C ILE A 177 -5.57 -12.87 -9.19
N ILE A 178 -6.73 -12.23 -9.15
CA ILE A 178 -6.91 -10.86 -9.61
C ILE A 178 -6.72 -9.95 -8.38
N GLY A 179 -5.60 -9.24 -8.35
CA GLY A 179 -5.35 -8.22 -7.35
C GLY A 179 -5.93 -6.87 -7.76
N ASP A 180 -6.06 -5.97 -6.81
CA ASP A 180 -6.58 -4.62 -6.99
C ASP A 180 -5.58 -3.60 -6.49
N ILE A 181 -5.40 -2.50 -7.22
CA ILE A 181 -4.57 -1.37 -6.81
C ILE A 181 -5.30 -0.06 -7.08
N PRO A 182 -5.31 0.88 -6.13
CA PRO A 182 -5.77 2.24 -6.41
C PRO A 182 -4.75 2.96 -7.28
N ILE A 183 -5.21 3.83 -8.19
CA ILE A 183 -4.31 4.70 -8.96
C ILE A 183 -3.52 5.61 -8.03
N TYR A 184 -4.17 6.23 -7.05
CA TYR A 184 -3.54 7.18 -6.13
C TYR A 184 -2.96 6.50 -4.88
N VAL A 185 -2.09 7.23 -4.19
CA VAL A 185 -1.56 6.87 -2.87
C VAL A 185 -2.18 7.76 -1.79
N ALA A 186 -2.13 7.32 -0.55
CA ALA A 186 -2.54 8.17 0.57
C ALA A 186 -1.48 9.25 0.84
N MET A 187 -1.92 10.46 1.24
CA MET A 187 -0.98 11.50 1.66
C MET A 187 -0.17 11.07 2.89
N ASP A 188 -0.80 10.38 3.84
CA ASP A 188 -0.12 9.80 4.99
C ASP A 188 0.43 8.41 4.65
N SER A 189 1.50 8.38 3.86
CA SER A 189 2.15 7.15 3.40
C SER A 189 3.68 7.29 3.33
N ALA A 190 4.36 6.15 3.36
CA ALA A 190 5.80 6.10 3.14
C ALA A 190 6.17 6.59 1.73
N ASP A 191 5.29 6.39 0.75
CA ASP A 191 5.52 6.81 -0.65
C ASP A 191 5.65 8.34 -0.76
N THR A 192 4.73 9.09 -0.16
CA THR A 192 4.75 10.57 -0.19
C THR A 192 5.84 11.15 0.69
N TRP A 193 6.11 10.53 1.84
CA TRP A 193 7.19 10.96 2.72
C TRP A 193 8.58 10.71 2.13
N ALA A 194 8.78 9.55 1.49
CA ALA A 194 10.08 9.18 0.93
C ALA A 194 10.36 9.84 -0.42
N HIS A 195 9.32 10.09 -1.22
CA HIS A 195 9.40 10.54 -2.61
C HIS A 195 8.43 11.69 -2.92
N PRO A 196 8.50 12.82 -2.18
CA PRO A 196 7.60 13.96 -2.40
C PRO A 196 7.69 14.52 -3.82
N GLU A 197 8.83 14.37 -4.50
CA GLU A 197 9.06 14.80 -5.89
C GLU A 197 8.14 14.13 -6.92
N LEU A 198 7.54 12.99 -6.58
CA LEU A 198 6.60 12.27 -7.45
C LEU A 198 5.20 12.91 -7.49
N PHE A 199 4.92 13.83 -6.57
CA PHE A 199 3.58 14.35 -6.34
C PHE A 199 3.54 15.88 -6.49
N GLN A 200 2.34 16.43 -6.71
CA GLN A 200 2.11 17.88 -6.78
C GLN A 200 2.07 18.47 -5.36
N LEU A 201 3.23 18.54 -4.74
CA LEU A 201 3.47 19.15 -3.44
C LEU A 201 4.29 20.42 -3.58
N ASP A 202 4.10 21.35 -2.67
CA ASP A 202 4.93 22.57 -2.56
C ASP A 202 6.26 22.29 -1.84
N GLU A 203 7.04 23.35 -1.56
CA GLU A 203 8.34 23.25 -0.91
C GLU A 203 8.28 22.75 0.54
N GLU A 204 7.11 22.85 1.19
CA GLU A 204 6.85 22.35 2.54
C GLU A 204 6.20 20.96 2.55
N ASN A 205 6.09 20.33 1.37
CA ASN A 205 5.42 19.05 1.14
C ASN A 205 3.91 19.09 1.44
N VAL A 206 3.27 20.23 1.22
CA VAL A 206 1.81 20.37 1.28
C VAL A 206 1.24 20.18 -0.13
N PRO A 207 0.15 19.41 -0.31
CA PRO A 207 -0.49 19.28 -1.61
C PRO A 207 -0.93 20.63 -2.17
N THR A 208 -0.67 20.88 -3.46
CA THR A 208 -1.21 22.05 -4.17
C THR A 208 -2.62 21.79 -4.68
N ALA A 209 -2.89 20.53 -5.04
CA ALA A 209 -4.19 20.02 -5.42
C ALA A 209 -4.31 18.55 -5.04
N VAL A 210 -5.54 18.05 -4.99
CA VAL A 210 -5.86 16.67 -4.60
C VAL A 210 -6.83 16.02 -5.57
N ALA A 211 -6.88 14.70 -5.54
CA ALA A 211 -7.74 13.89 -6.39
C ALA A 211 -9.18 13.85 -5.89
N GLY A 212 -10.08 13.62 -6.83
CA GLY A 212 -11.50 13.39 -6.59
C GLY A 212 -12.26 13.13 -7.90
N CYS A 213 -13.57 13.27 -7.83
CA CYS A 213 -14.46 13.18 -8.98
C CYS A 213 -15.38 14.40 -9.04
N PRO A 214 -15.76 14.87 -10.24
CA PRO A 214 -16.70 15.98 -10.38
C PRO A 214 -18.09 15.62 -9.86
N PRO A 215 -18.95 16.64 -9.64
CA PRO A 215 -20.38 16.42 -9.43
C PRO A 215 -21.00 15.55 -10.54
N ASP A 216 -21.85 14.61 -10.14
CA ASP A 216 -22.55 13.69 -11.03
C ASP A 216 -23.99 13.41 -10.54
N GLY A 217 -24.67 12.43 -11.15
CA GLY A 217 -26.02 12.03 -10.75
C GLY A 217 -26.13 11.37 -9.37
N PHE A 218 -25.04 10.96 -8.78
CA PHE A 218 -24.97 10.32 -7.46
C PHE A 218 -24.51 11.28 -6.36
N SER A 219 -23.70 12.29 -6.72
CA SER A 219 -23.14 13.28 -5.77
C SER A 219 -23.20 14.69 -6.37
N ALA A 220 -24.08 15.54 -5.84
CA ALA A 220 -24.23 16.93 -6.28
C ALA A 220 -22.99 17.80 -6.04
N THR A 221 -22.11 17.41 -5.10
CA THR A 221 -20.86 18.10 -4.75
C THR A 221 -19.61 17.38 -5.27
N GLY A 222 -19.79 16.26 -5.97
CA GLY A 222 -18.71 15.38 -6.38
C GLY A 222 -18.09 14.61 -5.20
N GLN A 223 -16.92 14.05 -5.42
CA GLN A 223 -16.19 13.32 -4.39
C GLN A 223 -14.81 13.95 -4.20
N LEU A 224 -14.49 14.32 -2.98
CA LEU A 224 -13.17 14.80 -2.57
C LEU A 224 -12.42 13.63 -1.89
N TRP A 225 -11.47 13.01 -2.60
CA TRP A 225 -10.72 11.87 -2.06
C TRP A 225 -9.51 12.28 -1.23
N GLY A 226 -8.93 13.45 -1.52
CA GLY A 226 -7.82 14.02 -0.75
C GLY A 226 -6.44 13.40 -1.04
N ASN A 227 -6.33 12.44 -1.95
CA ASN A 227 -5.06 11.88 -2.36
C ASN A 227 -4.23 12.91 -3.12
N PRO A 228 -2.90 12.98 -2.93
CA PRO A 228 -2.04 13.85 -3.72
C PRO A 228 -2.03 13.42 -5.19
N LEU A 229 -1.96 14.40 -6.08
CA LEU A 229 -1.87 14.16 -7.52
C LEU A 229 -0.42 13.90 -7.93
N TYR A 230 -0.23 13.09 -8.97
CA TYR A 230 1.11 12.82 -9.50
C TYR A 230 1.66 14.01 -10.28
N ARG A 231 2.96 14.26 -10.17
CA ARG A 231 3.71 15.17 -11.02
C ARG A 231 4.13 14.43 -12.30
N TRP A 232 3.20 14.35 -13.27
CA TRP A 232 3.37 13.52 -14.46
C TRP A 232 4.53 13.94 -15.38
N ASP A 233 4.92 15.21 -15.40
CA ASP A 233 6.10 15.70 -16.09
C ASP A 233 7.39 15.12 -15.46
N TYR A 234 7.49 15.07 -14.15
CA TYR A 234 8.61 14.44 -13.46
C TYR A 234 8.65 12.93 -13.73
N HIS A 235 7.52 12.25 -13.65
CA HIS A 235 7.44 10.82 -13.99
C HIS A 235 7.89 10.54 -15.42
N ARG A 236 7.45 11.34 -16.38
CA ARG A 236 7.87 11.21 -17.78
C ARG A 236 9.37 11.42 -17.93
N ASN A 237 9.92 12.47 -17.33
CA ASN A 237 11.35 12.81 -17.41
C ASN A 237 12.25 11.76 -16.75
N THR A 238 11.73 11.01 -15.76
CA THR A 238 12.43 9.89 -15.12
C THR A 238 12.08 8.52 -15.75
N GLY A 239 11.45 8.51 -16.92
CA GLY A 239 11.07 7.30 -17.64
C GLY A 239 10.03 6.45 -16.93
N TYR A 240 9.18 7.06 -16.09
CA TYR A 240 8.17 6.42 -15.27
C TYR A 240 8.71 5.37 -14.28
N GLN A 241 9.95 5.51 -13.83
CA GLN A 241 10.66 4.50 -13.06
C GLN A 241 9.87 4.02 -11.83
N TRP A 242 9.24 4.94 -11.09
CA TRP A 242 8.44 4.56 -9.92
C TRP A 242 7.22 3.70 -10.30
N TRP A 243 6.50 4.07 -11.38
CA TRP A 243 5.37 3.27 -11.86
C TRP A 243 5.80 1.90 -12.40
N LEU A 244 6.94 1.81 -13.07
CA LEU A 244 7.51 0.54 -13.50
C LEU A 244 7.84 -0.34 -12.29
N SER A 245 8.43 0.22 -11.25
CA SER A 245 8.73 -0.50 -10.00
C SER A 245 7.46 -0.97 -9.32
N ARG A 246 6.43 -0.08 -9.22
CA ARG A 246 5.13 -0.42 -8.63
C ARG A 246 4.46 -1.58 -9.38
N LEU A 247 4.33 -1.48 -10.69
CA LEU A 247 3.67 -2.51 -11.48
C LEU A 247 4.49 -3.82 -11.52
N SER A 248 5.80 -3.75 -11.64
CA SER A 248 6.66 -4.93 -11.55
C SER A 248 6.45 -5.67 -10.22
N TYR A 249 6.38 -4.94 -9.11
CA TYR A 249 6.15 -5.54 -7.80
C TYR A 249 4.75 -6.16 -7.68
N VAL A 250 3.71 -5.47 -8.14
CA VAL A 250 2.32 -5.97 -8.08
C VAL A 250 2.14 -7.23 -8.90
N PHE A 251 2.78 -7.33 -10.09
CA PHE A 251 2.73 -8.54 -10.92
C PHE A 251 3.49 -9.74 -10.32
N ARG A 252 4.34 -9.53 -9.32
CA ARG A 252 4.87 -10.64 -8.50
C ARG A 252 3.81 -11.17 -7.53
N LEU A 253 2.98 -10.28 -6.98
CA LEU A 253 1.96 -10.64 -5.99
C LEU A 253 0.70 -11.25 -6.62
N TYR A 254 0.32 -10.81 -7.83
CA TYR A 254 -0.93 -11.19 -8.50
C TYR A 254 -0.66 -11.74 -9.88
N ASP A 255 -1.63 -12.50 -10.41
CA ASP A 255 -1.60 -13.01 -11.79
C ASP A 255 -2.21 -12.00 -12.76
N VAL A 256 -3.26 -11.32 -12.33
CA VAL A 256 -3.94 -10.24 -13.05
C VAL A 256 -4.07 -9.04 -12.12
N VAL A 257 -3.92 -7.83 -12.63
CA VAL A 257 -4.03 -6.60 -11.84
C VAL A 257 -5.20 -5.75 -12.34
N ARG A 258 -6.18 -5.52 -11.46
CA ARG A 258 -7.19 -4.48 -11.65
C ARG A 258 -6.64 -3.16 -11.15
N ILE A 259 -6.73 -2.13 -11.97
CA ILE A 259 -6.35 -0.77 -11.57
C ILE A 259 -7.63 0.04 -11.39
N ASP A 260 -7.85 0.47 -10.16
CA ASP A 260 -8.99 1.28 -9.77
C ASP A 260 -8.84 2.71 -10.31
N HIS A 261 -9.93 3.29 -10.78
CA HIS A 261 -9.99 4.62 -11.40
C HIS A 261 -9.01 4.78 -12.58
N PHE A 262 -8.97 3.80 -13.47
CA PHE A 262 -8.03 3.73 -14.59
C PHE A 262 -8.06 4.97 -15.51
N ARG A 263 -9.24 5.60 -15.68
CA ARG A 263 -9.39 6.81 -16.48
C ARG A 263 -8.48 7.96 -16.03
N GLY A 264 -8.06 7.98 -14.76
CA GLY A 264 -7.14 8.98 -14.21
C GLY A 264 -5.77 9.02 -14.89
N PHE A 265 -5.41 8.00 -15.67
CA PHE A 265 -4.22 8.03 -16.52
C PHE A 265 -4.43 8.85 -17.80
N ASP A 266 -5.64 8.96 -18.31
CA ASP A 266 -5.96 9.80 -19.48
C ASP A 266 -6.24 11.23 -19.03
N GLU A 267 -7.25 11.41 -18.18
CA GLU A 267 -7.58 12.67 -17.53
C GLU A 267 -7.92 12.43 -16.06
N TYR A 268 -7.33 13.23 -15.19
CA TYR A 268 -7.59 13.21 -13.77
C TYR A 268 -8.27 14.50 -13.31
N PHE A 269 -9.12 14.40 -12.28
CA PHE A 269 -9.84 15.53 -11.73
C PHE A 269 -9.03 16.16 -10.59
N SER A 270 -8.62 17.41 -10.81
CA SER A 270 -7.76 18.19 -9.90
C SER A 270 -8.63 19.16 -9.10
N ILE A 271 -8.58 19.03 -7.77
CA ILE A 271 -9.34 19.88 -6.84
C ILE A 271 -8.33 20.67 -6.03
N PRO A 272 -8.47 22.01 -5.92
CA PRO A 272 -7.58 22.82 -5.10
C PRO A 272 -7.49 22.29 -3.66
N TYR A 273 -6.29 22.18 -3.12
CA TYR A 273 -6.11 21.74 -1.74
C TYR A 273 -6.82 22.68 -0.76
N GLY A 274 -7.48 22.11 0.26
CA GLY A 274 -8.28 22.86 1.21
C GLY A 274 -9.70 23.19 0.77
N ALA A 275 -10.12 22.78 -0.44
CA ALA A 275 -11.51 22.89 -0.87
C ALA A 275 -12.44 22.01 0.00
N GLU A 276 -13.65 22.48 0.26
CA GLU A 276 -14.64 21.74 1.06
C GLU A 276 -15.33 20.61 0.25
N ASN A 277 -15.31 20.71 -1.07
CA ASN A 277 -15.92 19.76 -1.99
C ASN A 277 -15.27 19.81 -3.38
N ALA A 278 -15.77 19.00 -4.31
CA ALA A 278 -15.19 18.86 -5.63
C ALA A 278 -15.73 19.83 -6.70
N ILE A 279 -16.66 20.74 -6.37
CA ILE A 279 -17.32 21.62 -7.35
C ILE A 279 -16.32 22.52 -8.09
N GLY A 280 -15.29 23.03 -7.39
CA GLY A 280 -14.26 23.91 -7.94
C GLY A 280 -13.13 23.21 -8.69
N GLY A 281 -13.21 21.89 -8.86
CA GLY A 281 -12.20 21.12 -9.56
C GLY A 281 -12.27 21.24 -11.09
N HIS A 282 -11.23 20.75 -11.76
CA HIS A 282 -11.15 20.73 -13.22
C HIS A 282 -10.37 19.51 -13.72
N TRP A 283 -10.55 19.16 -14.98
CA TRP A 283 -9.84 18.05 -15.61
C TRP A 283 -8.46 18.48 -16.08
N GLU A 284 -7.48 17.63 -15.85
CA GLU A 284 -6.11 17.76 -16.32
C GLU A 284 -5.67 16.48 -17.06
N LYS A 285 -4.75 16.63 -18.03
CA LYS A 285 -4.23 15.52 -18.82
C LYS A 285 -3.23 14.69 -18.03
N GLY A 286 -3.46 13.39 -18.01
CA GLY A 286 -2.54 12.39 -17.49
C GLY A 286 -1.47 11.95 -18.51
N PRO A 287 -0.70 10.90 -18.20
CA PRO A 287 0.35 10.36 -19.08
C PRO A 287 -0.23 9.62 -20.30
N GLY A 288 -1.49 9.19 -20.24
CA GLY A 288 -2.15 8.42 -21.28
C GLY A 288 -1.44 7.13 -21.66
N ILE A 289 -1.48 6.81 -22.93
CA ILE A 289 -0.85 5.59 -23.48
C ILE A 289 0.69 5.56 -23.35
N ASP A 290 1.32 6.71 -23.12
CA ASP A 290 2.78 6.81 -23.03
C ASP A 290 3.34 5.98 -21.85
N LEU A 291 2.68 6.04 -20.69
CA LEU A 291 3.02 5.21 -19.55
C LEU A 291 2.92 3.71 -19.89
N PHE A 292 1.81 3.28 -20.52
CA PHE A 292 1.57 1.86 -20.79
C PHE A 292 2.49 1.30 -21.86
N ARG A 293 2.90 2.12 -22.86
CA ARG A 293 3.97 1.74 -23.81
C ARG A 293 5.29 1.50 -23.09
N LYS A 294 5.62 2.32 -22.09
CA LYS A 294 6.82 2.10 -21.27
C LYS A 294 6.72 0.87 -20.41
N VAL A 295 5.54 0.60 -19.83
CA VAL A 295 5.26 -0.62 -19.06
C VAL A 295 5.45 -1.86 -19.95
N GLU A 296 4.84 -1.90 -21.14
CA GLU A 296 4.95 -3.02 -22.06
C GLU A 296 6.40 -3.22 -22.53
N GLN A 297 7.11 -2.13 -22.83
CA GLN A 297 8.52 -2.17 -23.22
C GLN A 297 9.43 -2.74 -22.13
N ALA A 298 9.18 -2.38 -20.86
CA ALA A 298 10.03 -2.76 -19.73
C ALA A 298 9.68 -4.12 -19.13
N LEU A 299 8.37 -4.45 -19.03
CA LEU A 299 7.86 -5.61 -18.31
C LEU A 299 7.25 -6.68 -19.22
N GLY A 300 7.14 -6.41 -20.54
CA GLY A 300 6.40 -7.24 -21.47
C GLY A 300 4.89 -7.12 -21.28
N TRP A 301 4.13 -7.87 -22.09
CA TRP A 301 2.68 -7.91 -21.97
C TRP A 301 2.23 -8.44 -20.62
N LYS A 302 1.26 -7.76 -19.98
CA LYS A 302 0.70 -8.09 -18.67
C LYS A 302 -0.82 -8.04 -18.71
N GLN A 303 -1.46 -8.88 -17.90
CA GLN A 303 -2.91 -8.88 -17.78
C GLN A 303 -3.34 -7.77 -16.82
N VAL A 304 -3.97 -6.74 -17.38
CA VAL A 304 -4.52 -5.59 -16.64
C VAL A 304 -6.01 -5.50 -16.90
N ILE A 305 -6.77 -5.27 -15.84
CA ILE A 305 -8.19 -4.90 -15.89
C ILE A 305 -8.27 -3.41 -15.56
N ALA A 306 -8.76 -2.63 -16.50
CA ALA A 306 -9.04 -1.21 -16.29
C ALA A 306 -10.43 -1.06 -15.68
N GLU A 307 -10.53 -0.44 -14.51
CA GLU A 307 -11.81 -0.06 -13.93
C GLU A 307 -12.36 1.14 -14.70
N ASP A 308 -13.58 1.03 -15.20
CA ASP A 308 -14.22 1.98 -16.12
C ASP A 308 -15.55 2.56 -15.59
N LEU A 309 -15.76 2.52 -14.28
CA LEU A 309 -16.93 3.14 -13.65
C LEU A 309 -16.92 4.65 -13.84
N GLY A 310 -18.08 5.22 -14.13
CA GLY A 310 -18.25 6.65 -14.39
C GLY A 310 -18.20 7.00 -15.87
N TYR A 311 -17.80 8.23 -16.18
CA TYR A 311 -17.76 8.76 -17.55
C TYR A 311 -16.45 8.38 -18.25
N VAL A 312 -16.55 7.48 -19.23
CA VAL A 312 -15.43 7.05 -20.08
C VAL A 312 -15.44 7.83 -21.38
N THR A 313 -14.31 8.42 -21.75
CA THR A 313 -14.11 9.15 -23.00
C THR A 313 -13.57 8.22 -24.10
N ASP A 314 -13.70 8.62 -25.37
CA ASP A 314 -13.15 7.88 -26.51
C ASP A 314 -11.62 7.70 -26.41
N SER A 315 -10.92 8.65 -25.79
CA SER A 315 -9.46 8.58 -25.57
C SER A 315 -9.05 7.49 -24.57
N VAL A 316 -9.90 7.19 -23.58
CA VAL A 316 -9.65 6.08 -22.63
C VAL A 316 -9.79 4.75 -23.33
#